data_d972654189eb17a412e9867f74603faa
#
_entry.id   d972654189eb17a412e9867f74603faa
#
_cell.length_a   1.000
_cell.length_b   1.000
_cell.length_c   1.000
_cell.angle_alpha   90.00
_cell.angle_beta   90.00
_cell.angle_gamma   90.00
#
_symmetry.space_group_name_H-M   'P 1'
#
loop_
_entity.id
_entity.type
_entity.pdbx_description
1 polymer ?
#
loop_
_entity_poly.entity_id
_entity_poly.type
_entity_poly.pdbx_seq_one_letter_code
_entity_poly.pdbx_strand_id
1 'polypeptide(L)'
;MARYKVIDMSPRLLPVDLDAQLVPGSFAHALHHLVDQLDLCAFDAHYRNDETGATAYAPSVLLKAVLLAYSQGIVSSRCIERACRDNVLFIALTGDAKPHFTTIADFVSRSRDAIASVFAQVLAILGKEGLIGREMFAIDGV
;
A
#
# COMPACT_ATOMS: atom_id res chain seq x y z
N MET A 1 -21.33 -24.14 34.64
CA MET A 1 -20.83 -22.83 34.30
C MET A 1 -20.00 -22.86 33.05
N ALA A 2 -20.16 -21.84 32.20
CA ALA A 2 -19.33 -21.72 31.01
C ALA A 2 -17.87 -21.43 31.39
N ARG A 3 -16.94 -21.94 30.60
CA ARG A 3 -15.51 -21.69 30.78
C ARG A 3 -15.01 -20.90 29.57
N TYR A 4 -14.24 -19.84 29.83
CA TYR A 4 -13.66 -18.97 28.81
C TYR A 4 -12.14 -19.02 28.86
N LYS A 5 -11.51 -18.82 27.69
CA LYS A 5 -10.05 -18.75 27.63
C LYS A 5 -9.57 -17.50 28.33
N VAL A 6 -8.48 -17.62 29.08
CA VAL A 6 -7.82 -16.47 29.71
C VAL A 6 -7.07 -15.68 28.65
N ILE A 7 -7.24 -14.35 28.68
CA ILE A 7 -6.51 -13.44 27.80
C ILE A 7 -5.27 -12.95 28.53
N ASP A 8 -4.12 -13.14 27.91
CA ASP A 8 -2.85 -12.70 28.47
C ASP A 8 -2.44 -11.38 27.80
N MET A 9 -2.46 -10.29 28.59
CA MET A 9 -2.12 -8.94 28.12
C MET A 9 -0.68 -8.55 28.42
N SER A 10 0.16 -9.51 28.86
CA SER A 10 1.56 -9.20 29.12
C SER A 10 2.32 -8.83 27.85
N PRO A 11 3.38 -8.02 27.96
CA PRO A 11 4.22 -7.67 26.82
C PRO A 11 4.84 -8.92 26.20
N ARG A 12 4.90 -8.94 24.88
CA ARG A 12 5.54 -10.02 24.14
C ARG A 12 6.16 -9.51 22.84
N LEU A 13 7.18 -10.17 22.37
CA LEU A 13 7.79 -9.91 21.08
C LEU A 13 7.18 -10.86 20.05
N LEU A 14 6.69 -10.28 18.95
CA LEU A 14 6.12 -11.05 17.84
C LEU A 14 7.06 -10.91 16.65
N PRO A 15 7.78 -11.97 16.26
CA PRO A 15 8.62 -11.89 15.08
C PRO A 15 7.76 -11.81 13.83
N VAL A 16 8.13 -10.90 12.91
CA VAL A 16 7.41 -10.74 11.64
C VAL A 16 8.42 -10.86 10.51
N ASP A 17 8.16 -11.79 9.60
CA ASP A 17 8.88 -11.92 8.35
C ASP A 17 8.08 -11.16 7.29
N LEU A 18 8.54 -9.97 6.92
CA LEU A 18 7.80 -9.11 6.01
C LEU A 18 7.62 -9.76 4.63
N ASP A 19 8.67 -10.39 4.13
CA ASP A 19 8.62 -11.05 2.83
C ASP A 19 7.58 -12.18 2.82
N ALA A 20 7.49 -12.93 3.91
CA ALA A 20 6.53 -14.02 4.04
C ALA A 20 5.07 -13.54 4.08
N GLN A 21 4.83 -12.28 4.47
CA GLN A 21 3.48 -11.72 4.49
C GLN A 21 2.93 -11.48 3.08
N LEU A 22 3.82 -11.33 2.10
CA LEU A 22 3.43 -11.17 0.70
C LEU A 22 3.25 -12.55 0.07
N VAL A 23 2.12 -13.18 0.39
CA VAL A 23 1.84 -14.58 0.01
C VAL A 23 1.67 -14.69 -1.51
N PRO A 24 2.41 -15.58 -2.18
CA PRO A 24 2.22 -15.80 -3.62
C PRO A 24 0.76 -16.11 -3.95
N GLY A 25 0.25 -15.47 -5.01
CA GLY A 25 -1.16 -15.58 -5.40
C GLY A 25 -2.08 -14.56 -4.76
N SER A 26 -1.59 -13.77 -3.81
CA SER A 26 -2.38 -12.69 -3.21
C SER A 26 -2.29 -11.41 -4.04
N PHE A 27 -3.28 -10.54 -3.86
CA PHE A 27 -3.28 -9.22 -4.50
C PHE A 27 -2.03 -8.40 -4.12
N ALA A 28 -1.68 -8.39 -2.84
CA ALA A 28 -0.53 -7.62 -2.36
C ALA A 28 0.79 -8.11 -2.96
N HIS A 29 0.97 -9.42 -3.08
CA HIS A 29 2.16 -10.00 -3.71
C HIS A 29 2.25 -9.57 -5.17
N ALA A 30 1.16 -9.69 -5.91
CA ALA A 30 1.11 -9.30 -7.31
C ALA A 30 1.35 -7.80 -7.48
N LEU A 31 0.76 -6.98 -6.60
CA LEU A 31 0.94 -5.53 -6.59
C LEU A 31 2.40 -5.16 -6.35
N HIS A 32 3.04 -5.81 -5.39
CA HIS A 32 4.46 -5.58 -5.07
C HIS A 32 5.34 -5.76 -6.29
N HIS A 33 5.20 -6.89 -6.97
CA HIS A 33 6.01 -7.19 -8.14
C HIS A 33 5.66 -6.32 -9.34
N LEU A 34 4.38 -6.03 -9.54
CA LEU A 34 3.94 -5.23 -10.67
C LEU A 34 4.43 -3.79 -10.58
N VAL A 35 4.32 -3.18 -9.41
CA VAL A 35 4.79 -1.80 -9.20
C VAL A 35 6.29 -1.70 -9.40
N ASP A 36 7.05 -2.71 -8.96
CA ASP A 36 8.50 -2.71 -9.13
C ASP A 36 8.93 -2.78 -10.60
N GLN A 37 8.06 -3.23 -11.49
CA GLN A 37 8.32 -3.31 -12.92
C GLN A 37 7.89 -2.06 -13.70
N LEU A 38 7.18 -1.13 -13.04
CA LEU A 38 6.70 0.07 -13.71
C LEU A 38 7.79 1.14 -13.79
N ASP A 39 7.71 1.95 -14.85
CA ASP A 39 8.52 3.16 -14.96
C ASP A 39 7.88 4.27 -14.16
N LEU A 40 8.50 4.66 -13.06
CA LEU A 40 7.98 5.66 -12.14
C LEU A 40 8.73 7.01 -12.26
N CYS A 41 9.45 7.25 -13.35
CA CYS A 41 10.20 8.48 -13.52
C CYS A 41 9.32 9.74 -13.45
N ALA A 42 8.09 9.65 -13.90
CA ALA A 42 7.15 10.76 -13.81
C ALA A 42 6.86 11.19 -12.37
N PHE A 43 6.88 10.23 -11.44
CA PHE A 43 6.72 10.52 -10.01
C PHE A 43 7.96 11.15 -9.43
N ASP A 44 9.15 10.73 -9.86
CA ASP A 44 10.43 11.26 -9.38
C ASP A 44 10.61 12.72 -9.72
N ALA A 45 10.02 13.20 -10.80
CA ALA A 45 10.14 14.59 -11.25
C ALA A 45 9.65 15.60 -10.21
N HIS A 46 8.85 15.18 -9.24
CA HIS A 46 8.35 16.06 -8.17
C HIS A 46 9.33 16.23 -7.02
N TYR A 47 10.41 15.45 -6.96
CA TYR A 47 11.36 15.47 -5.85
C TYR A 47 12.66 16.12 -6.27
N ARG A 48 13.19 17.01 -5.42
CA ARG A 48 14.43 17.76 -5.67
C ARG A 48 15.33 17.69 -4.43
N ASN A 49 15.60 16.46 -3.96
CA ASN A 49 16.39 16.25 -2.76
C ASN A 49 17.78 15.69 -3.04
N ASP A 50 18.23 15.70 -4.29
CA ASP A 50 19.53 15.16 -4.71
C ASP A 50 20.68 15.91 -4.03
N GLU A 51 20.53 17.22 -3.86
CA GLU A 51 21.57 18.10 -3.33
C GLU A 51 21.23 18.62 -1.94
N THR A 52 19.96 18.86 -1.64
CA THR A 52 19.52 19.43 -0.37
C THR A 52 18.19 18.85 0.06
N GLY A 53 17.91 18.92 1.38
CA GLY A 53 16.67 18.54 1.96
C GLY A 53 16.67 17.13 2.54
N ALA A 54 15.54 16.76 3.14
CA ALA A 54 15.34 15.44 3.72
C ALA A 54 15.14 14.40 2.63
N THR A 55 15.58 13.17 2.90
CA THR A 55 15.35 12.03 2.00
C THR A 55 13.87 11.76 1.90
N ALA A 56 13.35 11.72 0.67
CA ALA A 56 11.94 11.40 0.42
C ALA A 56 11.73 9.90 0.40
N TYR A 57 10.48 9.47 0.67
CA TYR A 57 10.09 8.10 0.41
C TYR A 57 10.08 7.86 -1.11
N ALA A 58 10.53 6.67 -1.52
CA ALA A 58 10.48 6.31 -2.94
C ALA A 58 9.03 6.33 -3.44
N PRO A 59 8.77 6.82 -4.65
CA PRO A 59 7.42 6.81 -5.21
C PRO A 59 6.79 5.42 -5.24
N SER A 60 7.58 4.38 -5.45
CA SER A 60 7.08 3.00 -5.44
C SER A 60 6.49 2.62 -4.10
N VAL A 61 7.09 3.05 -2.99
CA VAL A 61 6.61 2.76 -1.63
C VAL A 61 5.25 3.44 -1.40
N LEU A 62 5.16 4.73 -1.71
CA LEU A 62 3.92 5.49 -1.56
C LEU A 62 2.84 4.95 -2.48
N LEU A 63 3.18 4.62 -3.71
CA LEU A 63 2.24 4.08 -4.68
C LEU A 63 1.67 2.74 -4.23
N LYS A 64 2.51 1.84 -3.72
CA LYS A 64 2.05 0.53 -3.20
C LYS A 64 1.06 0.72 -2.05
N ALA A 65 1.37 1.61 -1.11
CA ALA A 65 0.48 1.88 0.02
C ALA A 65 -0.86 2.43 -0.46
N VAL A 66 -0.85 3.40 -1.36
CA VAL A 66 -2.07 4.02 -1.88
C VAL A 66 -2.91 3.03 -2.67
N LEU A 67 -2.29 2.25 -3.55
CA LEU A 67 -3.03 1.29 -4.38
C LEU A 67 -3.63 0.17 -3.54
N LEU A 68 -2.91 -0.35 -2.55
CA LEU A 68 -3.46 -1.36 -1.65
C LEU A 68 -4.63 -0.77 -0.85
N ALA A 69 -4.50 0.45 -0.36
CA ALA A 69 -5.56 1.12 0.38
C ALA A 69 -6.81 1.29 -0.48
N TYR A 70 -6.65 1.77 -1.71
CA TYR A 70 -7.77 1.97 -2.62
C TYR A 70 -8.47 0.64 -2.95
N SER A 71 -7.71 -0.43 -3.08
CA SER A 71 -8.28 -1.76 -3.32
C SER A 71 -9.15 -2.24 -2.17
N GLN A 72 -8.95 -1.70 -0.98
CA GLN A 72 -9.72 -2.02 0.23
C GLN A 72 -10.75 -0.95 0.58
N GLY A 73 -10.92 0.05 -0.30
CA GLY A 73 -11.87 1.13 -0.07
C GLY A 73 -11.37 2.20 0.91
N ILE A 74 -10.09 2.18 1.26
CA ILE A 74 -9.48 3.18 2.15
C ILE A 74 -8.97 4.33 1.29
N VAL A 75 -9.56 5.51 1.43
CA VAL A 75 -9.21 6.68 0.60
C VAL A 75 -8.65 7.85 1.40
N SER A 76 -8.81 7.84 2.72
CA SER A 76 -8.32 8.91 3.59
C SER A 76 -6.82 8.75 3.83
N SER A 77 -6.07 9.84 3.66
CA SER A 77 -4.62 9.84 3.93
C SER A 77 -4.30 9.47 5.38
N ARG A 78 -5.13 9.89 6.32
CA ARG A 78 -4.94 9.54 7.73
C ARG A 78 -5.17 8.06 7.99
N CYS A 79 -6.14 7.46 7.31
CA CYS A 79 -6.40 6.02 7.42
C CYS A 79 -5.29 5.20 6.76
N ILE A 80 -4.73 5.70 5.66
CA ILE A 80 -3.59 5.05 5.01
C ILE A 80 -2.36 5.10 5.91
N GLU A 81 -2.08 6.23 6.54
CA GLU A 81 -1.00 6.36 7.52
C GLU A 81 -1.16 5.33 8.63
N ARG A 82 -2.37 5.24 9.18
CA ARG A 82 -2.66 4.29 10.26
C ARG A 82 -2.45 2.86 9.82
N ALA A 83 -2.90 2.52 8.61
CA ALA A 83 -2.72 1.17 8.07
C ALA A 83 -1.24 0.82 7.93
N CYS A 84 -0.41 1.76 7.51
CA CYS A 84 1.04 1.55 7.40
C CYS A 84 1.71 1.30 8.76
N ARG A 85 1.07 1.71 9.86
CA ARG A 85 1.58 1.47 11.21
C ARG A 85 1.04 0.18 11.81
N ASP A 86 -0.22 -0.13 11.57
CA ASP A 86 -0.96 -1.15 12.33
C ASP A 86 -1.23 -2.42 11.54
N ASN A 87 -1.29 -2.34 10.23
CA ASN A 87 -1.65 -3.47 9.39
C ASN A 87 -0.40 -4.14 8.82
N VAL A 88 -0.19 -5.40 9.20
CA VAL A 88 1.01 -6.16 8.83
C VAL A 88 1.18 -6.22 7.31
N LEU A 89 0.10 -6.31 6.55
CA LEU A 89 0.18 -6.36 5.09
C LEU A 89 0.73 -5.06 4.50
N PHE A 90 0.26 -3.90 5.01
CA PHE A 90 0.81 -2.60 4.60
C PHE A 90 2.26 -2.45 5.04
N ILE A 91 2.59 -2.92 6.24
CA ILE A 91 3.98 -2.88 6.74
C ILE A 91 4.88 -3.69 5.81
N ALA A 92 4.45 -4.89 5.41
CA ALA A 92 5.22 -5.74 4.51
C ALA A 92 5.38 -5.12 3.13
N LEU A 93 4.31 -4.56 2.59
CA LEU A 93 4.30 -4.00 1.24
C LEU A 93 5.19 -2.76 1.13
N THR A 94 5.26 -1.97 2.20
CA THR A 94 6.06 -0.74 2.25
C THR A 94 7.45 -0.93 2.86
N GLY A 95 7.79 -2.13 3.29
CA GLY A 95 9.09 -2.37 3.94
C GLY A 95 9.22 -1.67 5.27
N ASP A 96 8.13 -1.58 6.03
CA ASP A 96 8.04 -0.90 7.33
C ASP A 96 8.24 0.63 7.24
N ALA A 97 8.03 1.21 6.07
CA ALA A 97 7.98 2.66 5.94
C ALA A 97 6.71 3.20 6.60
N LYS A 98 6.84 4.32 7.30
CA LYS A 98 5.71 4.91 8.03
C LYS A 98 5.51 6.36 7.59
N PRO A 99 5.03 6.58 6.35
CA PRO A 99 4.84 7.93 5.85
C PRO A 99 3.75 8.66 6.65
N HIS A 100 4.00 9.94 6.90
CA HIS A 100 3.02 10.80 7.55
C HIS A 100 1.86 11.06 6.59
N PHE A 101 0.65 11.31 7.12
CA PHE A 101 -0.52 11.52 6.28
C PHE A 101 -0.36 12.73 5.34
N THR A 102 0.41 13.76 5.73
CA THR A 102 0.67 14.91 4.86
C THR A 102 1.50 14.53 3.65
N THR A 103 2.47 13.62 3.82
CA THR A 103 3.26 13.09 2.72
C THR A 103 2.39 12.31 1.74
N ILE A 104 1.50 11.48 2.26
CA ILE A 104 0.56 10.69 1.46
C ILE A 104 -0.39 11.61 0.71
N ALA A 105 -0.98 12.58 1.41
CA ALA A 105 -1.92 13.53 0.80
C ALA A 105 -1.26 14.35 -0.31
N ASP A 106 -0.04 14.80 -0.09
CA ASP A 106 0.72 15.56 -1.06
C ASP A 106 1.04 14.72 -2.30
N PHE A 107 1.48 13.48 -2.09
CA PHE A 107 1.74 12.54 -3.18
C PHE A 107 0.48 12.30 -4.04
N VAL A 108 -0.65 12.01 -3.40
CA VAL A 108 -1.92 11.77 -4.10
C VAL A 108 -2.35 13.02 -4.86
N SER A 109 -2.26 14.18 -4.22
CA SER A 109 -2.69 15.44 -4.83
C SER A 109 -1.89 15.78 -6.08
N ARG A 110 -0.56 15.62 -6.03
CA ARG A 110 0.31 15.94 -7.15
C ARG A 110 0.30 14.90 -8.26
N SER A 111 -0.02 13.67 -7.93
CA SER A 111 0.10 12.53 -8.85
C SER A 111 -1.24 11.88 -9.17
N ARG A 112 -2.34 12.60 -8.97
CA ARG A 112 -3.69 12.05 -9.08
C ARG A 112 -3.95 11.30 -10.39
N ASP A 113 -3.63 11.94 -11.52
CA ASP A 113 -3.89 11.35 -12.84
C ASP A 113 -3.00 10.13 -13.08
N ALA A 114 -1.74 10.22 -12.67
CA ALA A 114 -0.80 9.11 -12.82
C ALA A 114 -1.21 7.93 -11.94
N ILE A 115 -1.65 8.19 -10.71
CA ILE A 115 -2.14 7.14 -9.81
C ILE A 115 -3.39 6.47 -10.39
N ALA A 116 -4.33 7.25 -10.91
CA ALA A 116 -5.55 6.72 -11.51
C ALA A 116 -5.23 5.82 -12.70
N SER A 117 -4.31 6.26 -13.56
CA SER A 117 -3.87 5.47 -14.72
C SER A 117 -3.22 4.14 -14.30
N VAL A 118 -2.32 4.20 -13.32
CA VAL A 118 -1.64 2.99 -12.83
C VAL A 118 -2.65 2.04 -12.17
N PHE A 119 -3.58 2.58 -11.38
CA PHE A 119 -4.59 1.76 -10.71
C PHE A 119 -5.46 1.03 -11.74
N ALA A 120 -5.90 1.72 -12.79
CA ALA A 120 -6.67 1.10 -13.86
C ALA A 120 -5.90 -0.04 -14.54
N GLN A 121 -4.61 0.17 -14.81
CA GLN A 121 -3.75 -0.85 -15.38
C GLN A 121 -3.59 -2.06 -14.46
N VAL A 122 -3.38 -1.82 -13.17
CA VAL A 122 -3.24 -2.86 -12.16
C VAL A 122 -4.51 -3.70 -12.08
N LEU A 123 -5.67 -3.04 -12.00
CA LEU A 123 -6.96 -3.75 -11.96
C LEU A 123 -7.19 -4.59 -13.21
N ALA A 124 -6.86 -4.05 -14.38
CA ALA A 124 -7.02 -4.77 -15.63
C ALA A 124 -6.15 -6.03 -15.68
N ILE A 125 -4.89 -5.91 -15.27
CA ILE A 125 -3.95 -7.03 -15.29
C ILE A 125 -4.33 -8.08 -14.24
N LEU A 126 -4.57 -7.67 -13.02
CA LEU A 126 -4.88 -8.60 -11.91
C LEU A 126 -6.28 -9.18 -12.04
N GLY A 127 -7.19 -8.44 -12.66
CA GLY A 127 -8.53 -8.96 -12.96
C GLY A 127 -8.49 -10.12 -13.93
N LYS A 128 -7.63 -10.04 -14.94
CA LYS A 128 -7.44 -11.12 -15.91
C LYS A 128 -6.85 -12.37 -15.28
N GLU A 129 -6.06 -12.19 -14.21
CA GLU A 129 -5.46 -13.31 -13.48
C GLU A 129 -6.38 -13.87 -12.41
N GLY A 130 -7.58 -13.29 -12.23
CA GLY A 130 -8.56 -13.76 -11.24
C GLY A 130 -8.21 -13.41 -9.80
N LEU A 131 -7.32 -12.47 -9.57
CA LEU A 131 -6.88 -12.07 -8.23
C LEU A 131 -7.75 -10.99 -7.60
N ILE A 132 -8.75 -10.48 -8.34
CA ILE A 132 -9.62 -9.40 -7.89
C ILE A 132 -11.07 -9.87 -7.97
N GLY A 133 -11.83 -9.67 -6.89
CA GLY A 133 -13.26 -9.95 -6.85
C GLY A 133 -14.08 -8.86 -7.53
N ARG A 134 -15.38 -9.13 -7.72
CA ARG A 134 -16.29 -8.19 -8.38
C ARG A 134 -16.43 -6.88 -7.63
N GLU A 135 -16.34 -6.90 -6.31
CA GLU A 135 -16.43 -5.72 -5.47
C GLU A 135 -15.36 -4.68 -5.82
N MET A 136 -14.18 -5.13 -6.21
CA MET A 136 -13.08 -4.25 -6.61
C MET A 136 -13.43 -3.49 -7.89
N PHE A 137 -14.05 -4.16 -8.86
CA PHE A 137 -14.49 -3.51 -10.08
C PHE A 137 -15.61 -2.50 -9.81
N ALA A 138 -16.48 -2.78 -8.85
CA ALA A 138 -17.53 -1.85 -8.47
C ALA A 138 -16.95 -0.56 -7.88
N ILE A 139 -15.90 -0.66 -7.07
CA ILE A 139 -15.21 0.50 -6.51
C ILE A 139 -14.56 1.33 -7.63
N ASP A 140 -13.89 0.66 -8.56
CA ASP A 140 -13.23 1.33 -9.70
C ASP A 140 -14.24 1.98 -10.64
N GLY A 141 -15.43 1.40 -10.78
CA GLY A 141 -16.47 1.88 -11.67
C GLY A 141 -17.25 3.09 -11.15
N VAL A 142 -16.99 3.51 -9.94
CA VAL A 142 -17.63 4.70 -9.34
C VAL A 142 -16.80 5.97 -9.58
#